data_947f384afa3b3ffb80c5f7b1df71dc3c
#
_entry.id   947f384afa3b3ffb80c5f7b1df71dc3c
#
_cell.length_a   1.000
_cell.length_b   1.000
_cell.length_c   1.000
_cell.angle_alpha   90.00
_cell.angle_beta   90.00
_cell.angle_gamma   90.00
#
_symmetry.space_group_name_H-M   'P 1'
#
loop_
_entity.id
_entity.type
_entity.pdbx_description
1 polymer ?
#
loop_
_entity_poly.entity_id
_entity_poly.type
_entity_poly.pdbx_seq_one_letter_code
_entity_poly.pdbx_strand_id
1 'polypeptide(L)'
;DEILSNWDDLKRKEKKQETDTSTLESVSKSLPSLIRAQKLQKKAAKVGFDWPDVSGALDKVEEELAEVRAAMGGDGDVEEEIGDLIFAVTNVSRFVKVDSERAAEKTCNKFVRRFADMEQQAKAQGRQLSELTLEEMDALWDEAKKKEHRE
;
A
#
# COMPACT_ATOMS: atom_id res chain seq x y z
N ASP A 1 -14.40 -29.94 -4.21
CA ASP A 1 -14.14 -28.79 -5.12
C ASP A 1 -15.37 -28.42 -5.95
N GLU A 2 -16.14 -29.40 -6.47
CA GLU A 2 -17.39 -29.17 -7.23
C GLU A 2 -18.51 -28.54 -6.37
N ILE A 3 -18.58 -28.88 -5.09
CA ILE A 3 -19.60 -28.42 -4.16
C ILE A 3 -19.37 -26.94 -3.81
N LEU A 4 -18.11 -26.53 -3.61
CA LEU A 4 -17.73 -25.13 -3.34
C LEU A 4 -17.93 -24.25 -4.56
N SER A 5 -17.61 -24.76 -5.75
CA SER A 5 -17.87 -24.09 -7.04
C SER A 5 -19.36 -23.85 -7.25
N ASN A 6 -20.22 -24.84 -6.97
CA ASN A 6 -21.67 -24.71 -7.07
C ASN A 6 -22.26 -23.70 -6.07
N TRP A 7 -21.70 -23.61 -4.86
CA TRP A 7 -22.15 -22.63 -3.86
C TRP A 7 -21.81 -21.20 -4.25
N ASP A 8 -20.62 -20.97 -4.84
CA ASP A 8 -20.23 -19.66 -5.33
C ASP A 8 -21.07 -19.25 -6.55
N ASP A 9 -21.41 -20.18 -7.43
CA ASP A 9 -22.29 -19.94 -8.57
C ASP A 9 -23.73 -19.66 -8.15
N LEU A 10 -24.22 -20.36 -7.13
CA LEU A 10 -25.54 -20.11 -6.54
C LEU A 10 -25.61 -18.74 -5.86
N LYS A 11 -24.58 -18.36 -5.11
CA LYS A 11 -24.46 -17.03 -4.48
C LYS A 11 -24.36 -15.91 -5.53
N ARG A 12 -23.70 -16.14 -6.66
CA ARG A 12 -23.66 -15.20 -7.78
C ARG A 12 -25.06 -15.03 -8.40
N LYS A 13 -25.82 -16.11 -8.57
CA LYS A 13 -27.19 -16.08 -9.09
C LYS A 13 -28.14 -15.39 -8.13
N GLU A 14 -28.05 -15.67 -6.84
CA GLU A 14 -28.88 -15.04 -5.80
C GLU A 14 -28.63 -13.54 -5.67
N LYS A 15 -27.37 -13.09 -5.85
CA LYS A 15 -27.01 -11.67 -5.79
C LYS A 15 -27.22 -10.92 -7.11
N LYS A 16 -27.73 -11.56 -8.16
CA LYS A 16 -27.88 -10.99 -9.52
C LYS A 16 -26.58 -10.42 -10.09
N GLN A 17 -25.43 -11.01 -9.71
CA GLN A 17 -24.13 -10.62 -10.25
C GLN A 17 -23.91 -11.32 -11.59
N GLU A 18 -24.45 -10.75 -12.67
CA GLU A 18 -24.40 -11.33 -14.00
C GLU A 18 -23.08 -11.05 -14.74
N THR A 19 -22.27 -10.10 -14.28
CA THR A 19 -21.04 -9.65 -14.96
C THR A 19 -19.84 -9.56 -14.00
N ASP A 20 -18.64 -9.65 -14.57
CA ASP A 20 -17.39 -9.46 -13.83
C ASP A 20 -17.31 -8.03 -13.25
N THR A 21 -17.79 -7.03 -13.99
CA THR A 21 -17.90 -5.65 -13.51
C THR A 21 -18.79 -5.54 -12.27
N SER A 22 -19.94 -6.22 -12.26
CA SER A 22 -20.82 -6.28 -11.08
C SER A 22 -20.12 -6.89 -9.87
N THR A 23 -19.26 -7.86 -10.09
CA THR A 23 -18.43 -8.46 -9.04
C THR A 23 -17.44 -7.45 -8.44
N LEU A 24 -16.80 -6.63 -9.27
CA LEU A 24 -15.93 -5.53 -8.81
C LEU A 24 -16.74 -4.47 -8.07
N GLU A 25 -17.89 -4.07 -8.59
CA GLU A 25 -18.77 -3.07 -7.97
C GLU A 25 -19.33 -3.54 -6.60
N SER A 26 -19.35 -4.85 -6.35
CA SER A 26 -19.77 -5.41 -5.07
C SER A 26 -18.78 -5.15 -3.92
N VAL A 27 -17.54 -4.75 -4.23
CA VAL A 27 -16.58 -4.33 -3.21
C VAL A 27 -17.01 -2.99 -2.64
N SER A 28 -17.22 -2.93 -1.33
CA SER A 28 -17.74 -1.73 -0.68
C SER A 28 -16.84 -0.51 -0.89
N LYS A 29 -17.44 0.61 -1.28
CA LYS A 29 -16.76 1.91 -1.42
C LYS A 29 -16.42 2.53 -0.06
N SER A 30 -16.99 2.02 1.03
CA SER A 30 -16.72 2.49 2.41
C SER A 30 -15.45 1.91 3.02
N LEU A 31 -14.83 0.92 2.38
CA LEU A 31 -13.56 0.34 2.84
C LEU A 31 -12.42 1.35 2.69
N PRO A 32 -11.41 1.30 3.57
CA PRO A 32 -10.15 2.01 3.35
C PRO A 32 -9.59 1.67 1.97
N SER A 33 -9.02 2.67 1.29
CA SER A 33 -8.65 2.55 -0.14
C SER A 33 -7.66 1.43 -0.45
N LEU A 34 -6.71 1.14 0.43
CA LEU A 34 -5.75 0.04 0.21
C LEU A 34 -6.42 -1.32 0.33
N ILE A 35 -7.35 -1.48 1.27
CA ILE A 35 -8.15 -2.71 1.41
C ILE A 35 -9.03 -2.89 0.17
N ARG A 36 -9.72 -1.83 -0.25
CA ARG A 36 -10.58 -1.85 -1.43
C ARG A 36 -9.78 -2.22 -2.68
N ALA A 37 -8.62 -1.59 -2.89
CA ALA A 37 -7.73 -1.86 -4.02
C ALA A 37 -7.33 -3.34 -4.08
N GLN A 38 -6.89 -3.90 -2.97
CA GLN A 38 -6.45 -5.29 -2.88
C GLN A 38 -7.58 -6.28 -3.15
N LYS A 39 -8.80 -5.98 -2.69
CA LYS A 39 -10.00 -6.78 -2.98
C LYS A 39 -10.40 -6.72 -4.45
N LEU A 40 -10.33 -5.54 -5.06
CA LEU A 40 -10.61 -5.36 -6.50
C LEU A 40 -9.62 -6.17 -7.35
N GLN A 41 -8.34 -6.08 -7.04
CA GLN A 41 -7.28 -6.81 -7.73
C GLN A 41 -7.47 -8.32 -7.62
N LYS A 42 -7.83 -8.81 -6.43
CA LYS A 42 -8.10 -10.23 -6.19
C LYS A 42 -9.27 -10.73 -7.02
N LYS A 43 -10.34 -9.96 -7.13
CA LYS A 43 -11.49 -10.31 -7.95
C LYS A 43 -11.16 -10.30 -9.44
N ALA A 44 -10.41 -9.31 -9.91
CA ALA A 44 -9.94 -9.24 -11.29
C ALA A 44 -9.04 -10.45 -11.65
N ALA A 45 -8.16 -10.84 -10.74
CA ALA A 45 -7.29 -12.00 -10.90
C ALA A 45 -8.07 -13.31 -11.10
N LYS A 46 -9.22 -13.45 -10.45
CA LYS A 46 -10.08 -14.64 -10.59
C LYS A 46 -10.61 -14.87 -12.01
N VAL A 47 -10.77 -13.81 -12.79
CA VAL A 47 -11.20 -13.91 -14.19
C VAL A 47 -10.03 -13.88 -15.17
N GLY A 48 -8.80 -13.98 -14.68
CA GLY A 48 -7.59 -14.06 -15.49
C GLY A 48 -6.93 -12.72 -15.78
N PHE A 49 -7.47 -11.60 -15.25
CA PHE A 49 -6.82 -10.29 -15.37
C PHE A 49 -5.78 -10.12 -14.28
N ASP A 50 -4.60 -10.71 -14.52
CA ASP A 50 -3.49 -10.73 -13.57
C ASP A 50 -2.15 -10.94 -14.28
N TRP A 51 -1.07 -10.58 -13.60
CA TRP A 51 0.28 -10.93 -14.01
C TRP A 51 0.54 -12.42 -13.76
N PRO A 52 1.39 -13.08 -14.57
CA PRO A 52 1.75 -14.49 -14.34
C PRO A 52 2.47 -14.71 -13.01
N ASP A 53 3.26 -13.72 -12.57
CA ASP A 53 4.02 -13.76 -11.32
C ASP A 53 4.27 -12.34 -10.78
N VAL A 54 4.94 -12.24 -9.64
CA VAL A 54 5.21 -10.96 -8.97
C VAL A 54 6.15 -10.03 -9.77
N SER A 55 6.94 -10.56 -10.69
CA SER A 55 7.87 -9.73 -11.47
C SER A 55 7.16 -8.70 -12.32
N GLY A 56 6.05 -9.06 -12.96
CA GLY A 56 5.22 -8.12 -13.71
C GLY A 56 4.61 -7.03 -12.83
N ALA A 57 4.20 -7.37 -11.63
CA ALA A 57 3.69 -6.40 -10.66
C ALA A 57 4.77 -5.42 -10.20
N LEU A 58 6.00 -5.90 -9.98
CA LEU A 58 7.16 -5.05 -9.64
C LEU A 58 7.55 -4.12 -10.77
N ASP A 59 7.60 -4.62 -12.00
CA ASP A 59 7.87 -3.81 -13.19
C ASP A 59 6.83 -2.68 -13.34
N LYS A 60 5.58 -2.97 -13.01
CA LYS A 60 4.51 -1.97 -13.01
C LYS A 60 4.76 -0.86 -11.99
N VAL A 61 5.26 -1.17 -10.81
CA VAL A 61 5.65 -0.16 -9.81
C VAL A 61 6.73 0.77 -10.38
N GLU A 62 7.75 0.24 -11.04
CA GLU A 62 8.79 1.03 -11.66
C GLU A 62 8.25 1.92 -12.79
N GLU A 63 7.35 1.38 -13.62
CA GLU A 63 6.66 2.12 -14.67
C GLU A 63 5.86 3.29 -14.11
N GLU A 64 5.03 3.05 -13.08
CA GLU A 64 4.20 4.10 -12.48
C GLU A 64 5.03 5.14 -11.73
N LEU A 65 6.17 4.77 -11.15
CA LEU A 65 7.10 5.74 -10.58
C LEU A 65 7.66 6.69 -11.66
N ALA A 66 7.99 6.15 -12.83
CA ALA A 66 8.44 6.97 -13.98
C ALA A 66 7.33 7.92 -14.46
N GLU A 67 6.07 7.46 -14.48
CA GLU A 67 4.91 8.29 -14.83
C GLU A 67 4.69 9.44 -13.83
N VAL A 68 4.89 9.19 -12.52
CA VAL A 68 4.86 10.24 -11.50
C VAL A 68 5.91 11.32 -11.80
N ARG A 69 7.12 10.91 -12.12
CA ARG A 69 8.22 11.85 -12.47
C ARG A 69 7.89 12.67 -13.72
N ALA A 70 7.33 12.03 -14.74
CA ALA A 70 6.91 12.70 -15.97
C ALA A 70 5.78 13.73 -15.68
N ALA A 71 4.79 13.34 -14.90
CA ALA A 71 3.69 14.23 -14.51
C ALA A 71 4.18 15.45 -13.72
N MET A 72 5.15 15.26 -12.82
CA MET A 72 5.79 16.37 -12.09
C MET A 72 6.53 17.32 -13.01
N GLY A 73 7.01 16.85 -14.17
CA GLY A 73 7.63 17.65 -15.23
C GLY A 73 6.62 18.34 -16.15
N GLY A 74 5.33 18.14 -15.96
CA GLY A 74 4.26 18.75 -16.76
C GLY A 74 3.57 17.81 -17.75
N ASP A 75 3.96 16.55 -17.81
CA ASP A 75 3.44 15.56 -18.77
C ASP A 75 2.39 14.65 -18.11
N GLY A 76 1.32 15.22 -17.55
CA GLY A 76 0.22 14.43 -17.00
C GLY A 76 -0.35 14.98 -15.71
N ASP A 77 -1.23 14.19 -15.11
CA ASP A 77 -1.92 14.49 -13.85
C ASP A 77 -1.18 13.79 -12.70
N VAL A 78 -0.53 14.57 -11.85
CA VAL A 78 0.26 14.06 -10.70
C VAL A 78 -0.60 13.25 -9.73
N GLU A 79 -1.83 13.69 -9.46
CA GLU A 79 -2.74 12.97 -8.55
C GLU A 79 -3.09 11.58 -9.10
N GLU A 80 -3.42 11.50 -10.38
CA GLU A 80 -3.72 10.24 -11.06
C GLU A 80 -2.52 9.28 -10.99
N GLU A 81 -1.32 9.76 -11.33
CA GLU A 81 -0.12 8.92 -11.36
C GLU A 81 0.31 8.46 -9.96
N ILE A 82 0.13 9.28 -8.94
CA ILE A 82 0.35 8.86 -7.55
C ILE A 82 -0.66 7.75 -7.17
N GLY A 83 -1.92 7.91 -7.53
CA GLY A 83 -2.93 6.88 -7.31
C GLY A 83 -2.57 5.56 -7.97
N ASP A 84 -2.13 5.60 -9.23
CA ASP A 84 -1.70 4.43 -9.99
C ASP A 84 -0.48 3.75 -9.36
N LEU A 85 0.48 4.53 -8.85
CA LEU A 85 1.64 4.01 -8.14
C LEU A 85 1.23 3.27 -6.85
N ILE A 86 0.36 3.87 -6.05
CA ILE A 86 -0.16 3.24 -4.82
C ILE A 86 -0.88 1.94 -5.16
N PHE A 87 -1.70 1.94 -6.20
CA PHE A 87 -2.43 0.76 -6.67
C PHE A 87 -1.47 -0.35 -7.13
N ALA A 88 -0.40 0.00 -7.84
CA ALA A 88 0.63 -0.94 -8.29
C ALA A 88 1.38 -1.57 -7.10
N VAL A 89 1.77 -0.78 -6.09
CA VAL A 89 2.40 -1.29 -4.86
C VAL A 89 1.46 -2.25 -4.12
N THR A 90 0.18 -1.91 -4.03
CA THR A 90 -0.84 -2.77 -3.42
C THR A 90 -0.94 -4.13 -4.12
N ASN A 91 -0.81 -4.13 -5.44
CA ASN A 91 -0.82 -5.37 -6.22
C ASN A 91 0.41 -6.27 -5.93
N VAL A 92 1.57 -5.68 -5.76
CA VAL A 92 2.77 -6.41 -5.28
C VAL A 92 2.48 -7.07 -3.93
N SER A 93 1.89 -6.33 -2.99
CA SER A 93 1.50 -6.85 -1.68
C SER A 93 0.60 -8.08 -1.78
N ARG A 94 -0.38 -8.04 -2.70
CA ARG A 94 -1.28 -9.17 -2.95
C ARG A 94 -0.51 -10.43 -3.38
N PHE A 95 0.46 -10.29 -4.28
CA PHE A 95 1.27 -11.42 -4.75
C PHE A 95 2.09 -12.08 -3.64
N VAL A 96 2.61 -11.30 -2.72
CA VAL A 96 3.42 -11.80 -1.59
C VAL A 96 2.59 -12.04 -0.32
N LYS A 97 1.26 -12.00 -0.43
CA LYS A 97 0.30 -12.27 0.66
C LYS A 97 0.48 -11.35 1.88
N VAL A 98 0.75 -10.09 1.60
CA VAL A 98 0.81 -9.03 2.60
C VAL A 98 -0.44 -8.16 2.48
N ASP A 99 -1.06 -7.85 3.62
CA ASP A 99 -2.14 -6.88 3.70
C ASP A 99 -1.54 -5.47 3.64
N SER A 100 -1.81 -4.74 2.56
CA SER A 100 -1.27 -3.40 2.33
C SER A 100 -1.68 -2.39 3.40
N GLU A 101 -2.94 -2.41 3.82
CA GLU A 101 -3.45 -1.50 4.85
C GLU A 101 -2.73 -1.72 6.17
N ARG A 102 -2.58 -2.96 6.57
CA ARG A 102 -1.86 -3.32 7.79
C ARG A 102 -0.37 -2.97 7.72
N ALA A 103 0.27 -3.20 6.57
CA ALA A 103 1.66 -2.84 6.36
C ALA A 103 1.88 -1.33 6.48
N ALA A 104 1.00 -0.52 5.87
CA ALA A 104 1.04 0.94 5.96
C ALA A 104 0.81 1.42 7.40
N GLU A 105 -0.17 0.84 8.10
CA GLU A 105 -0.45 1.16 9.50
C GLU A 105 0.76 0.90 10.40
N LYS A 106 1.41 -0.26 10.23
CA LYS A 106 2.64 -0.57 10.96
C LYS A 106 3.74 0.46 10.73
N THR A 107 3.88 0.94 9.50
CA THR A 107 4.85 1.98 9.16
C THR A 107 4.50 3.31 9.80
N CYS A 108 3.22 3.69 9.84
CA CYS A 108 2.76 4.88 10.55
C CYS A 108 3.12 4.80 12.04
N ASN A 109 2.83 3.69 12.69
CA ASN A 109 3.12 3.48 14.10
C ASN A 109 4.64 3.49 14.37
N LYS A 110 5.42 2.87 13.51
CA LYS A 110 6.89 2.89 13.57
C LYS A 110 7.43 4.31 13.44
N PHE A 111 6.90 5.10 12.54
CA PHE A 111 7.30 6.50 12.37
C PHE A 111 7.05 7.30 13.66
N VAL A 112 5.89 7.16 14.26
CA VAL A 112 5.54 7.85 15.53
C VAL A 112 6.50 7.44 16.64
N ARG A 113 6.80 6.13 16.79
CA ARG A 113 7.73 5.65 17.83
C ARG A 113 9.14 6.22 17.64
N ARG A 114 9.66 6.19 16.43
CA ARG A 114 11.00 6.71 16.12
C ARG A 114 11.08 8.21 16.32
N PHE A 115 10.05 8.93 15.91
CA PHE A 115 9.97 10.37 16.12
C PHE A 115 9.92 10.72 17.60
N ALA A 116 9.18 9.99 18.41
CA ALA A 116 9.14 10.15 19.86
C ALA A 116 10.52 9.90 20.50
N ASP A 117 11.26 8.90 20.03
CA ASP A 117 12.63 8.63 20.49
C ASP A 117 13.58 9.78 20.13
N MET A 118 13.48 10.32 18.91
CA MET A 118 14.24 11.48 18.48
C MET A 118 13.98 12.70 19.37
N GLU A 119 12.72 12.95 19.69
CA GLU A 119 12.32 14.05 20.57
C GLU A 119 12.92 13.90 21.98
N GLN A 120 12.89 12.69 22.54
CA GLN A 120 13.52 12.41 23.84
C GLN A 120 15.02 12.62 23.81
N GLN A 121 15.70 12.20 22.75
CA GLN A 121 17.15 12.39 22.60
C GLN A 121 17.52 13.88 22.47
N ALA A 122 16.75 14.64 21.70
CA ALA A 122 16.95 16.09 21.60
C ALA A 122 16.76 16.77 22.97
N LYS A 123 15.73 16.37 23.70
CA LYS A 123 15.44 16.86 25.05
C LYS A 123 16.57 16.55 26.03
N ALA A 124 17.18 15.38 25.96
CA ALA A 124 18.34 14.99 26.77
C ALA A 124 19.56 15.87 26.48
N GLN A 125 19.66 16.45 25.29
CA GLN A 125 20.66 17.41 24.89
C GLN A 125 20.28 18.86 25.23
N GLY A 126 19.16 19.09 25.91
CA GLY A 126 18.62 20.41 26.21
C GLY A 126 18.09 21.17 24.98
N ARG A 127 17.74 20.46 23.91
CA ARG A 127 17.27 21.04 22.64
C ARG A 127 15.90 20.55 22.28
N GLN A 128 15.16 21.36 21.50
CA GLN A 128 13.91 20.96 20.85
C GLN A 128 14.24 20.49 19.42
N LEU A 129 13.40 19.61 18.86
CA LEU A 129 13.59 19.15 17.48
C LEU A 129 13.63 20.31 16.48
N SER A 130 12.83 21.36 16.69
CA SER A 130 12.80 22.55 15.83
C SER A 130 14.13 23.31 15.78
N GLU A 131 15.02 23.10 16.76
CA GLU A 131 16.34 23.74 16.83
C GLU A 131 17.42 22.93 16.10
N LEU A 132 17.11 21.69 15.72
CA LEU A 132 18.04 20.79 15.04
C LEU A 132 18.03 21.03 13.52
N THR A 133 19.18 20.79 12.89
CA THR A 133 19.28 20.69 11.45
C THR A 133 18.69 19.36 10.97
N LEU A 134 18.35 19.25 9.69
CA LEU A 134 17.88 17.98 9.10
C LEU A 134 18.95 16.89 9.29
N GLU A 135 20.20 17.19 9.11
CA GLU A 135 21.33 16.26 9.30
C GLU A 135 21.40 15.72 10.73
N GLU A 136 21.22 16.60 11.73
CA GLU A 136 21.14 16.21 13.15
C GLU A 136 19.92 15.33 13.43
N MET A 137 18.76 15.65 12.85
CA MET A 137 17.54 14.84 12.95
C MET A 137 17.72 13.45 12.34
N ASP A 138 18.36 13.37 11.16
CA ASP A 138 18.65 12.09 10.50
C ASP A 138 19.55 11.20 11.36
N ALA A 139 20.54 11.78 12.04
CA ALA A 139 21.40 11.03 12.96
C ALA A 139 20.60 10.45 14.13
N LEU A 140 19.67 11.22 14.71
CA LEU A 140 18.76 10.73 15.76
C LEU A 140 17.81 9.65 15.27
N TRP A 141 17.32 9.78 14.04
CA TRP A 141 16.49 8.77 13.40
C TRP A 141 17.24 7.44 13.23
N ASP A 142 18.49 7.49 12.77
CA ASP A 142 19.33 6.31 12.62
C ASP A 142 19.61 5.63 13.96
N GLU A 143 19.83 6.39 15.03
CA GLU A 143 19.96 5.85 16.37
C GLU A 143 18.67 5.16 16.86
N ALA A 144 17.50 5.76 16.59
CA ALA A 144 16.21 5.15 16.89
C ALA A 144 16.02 3.80 16.19
N LYS A 145 16.43 3.71 14.92
CA LYS A 145 16.39 2.45 14.13
C LYS A 145 17.31 1.38 14.73
N LYS A 146 18.52 1.75 15.16
CA LYS A 146 19.47 0.83 15.77
C LYS A 146 18.96 0.22 17.08
N LYS A 147 18.26 1.00 17.88
CA LYS A 147 17.66 0.52 19.15
C LYS A 147 16.61 -0.56 18.90
N GLU A 148 15.76 -0.40 17.89
CA GLU A 148 14.73 -1.38 17.53
C GLU A 148 15.30 -2.74 17.10
N HIS A 149 16.53 -2.78 16.61
CA HIS A 149 17.18 -4.03 16.17
C HIS A 149 17.97 -4.73 17.28
N ARG A 150 18.07 -4.13 18.48
CA ARG A 150 18.78 -4.71 19.64
C ARG A 150 17.85 -5.38 20.64
N GLU A 151 16.53 -5.20 20.50
CA GLU A 151 15.49 -5.86 21.29
C GLU A 151 14.99 -7.13 20.56
#